data_58e4456bad288c4e393cbb5c4a12ff08
#
_entry.id   58e4456bad288c4e393cbb5c4a12ff08
#
_cell.length_a   1.000
_cell.length_b   1.000
_cell.length_c   1.000
_cell.angle_alpha   90.00
_cell.angle_beta   90.00
_cell.angle_gamma   90.00
#
_symmetry.space_group_name_H-M   'P 1'
#
loop_
_entity.id
_entity.type
_entity.pdbx_description
1 polymer ?
#
loop_
_entity_poly.entity_id
_entity_poly.type
_entity_poly.pdbx_seq_one_letter_code
_entity_poly.pdbx_strand_id
1 'polypeptide(L)'
;MKSNCQNLIQELSHLEIITDPGQVAKLSLDYYHFSPILEAQLQDKRADVVIRPHNSQEVIDIAKTCVKYQIPLTVRGAGTGNYGQCVPLQGGVILDTTKLTKIISIEPGTARVEAGVKMAFFDKQARAIGWELRMAPSTYRTATIGGFIGGGSVGMGSINYGQLKDRGNLQAVQLVTLEAEPKIIELRGDEVEKVNHAYGTNGIITELEIALAPCYPWAEFIVTFADFITAAKFGQALSDSDGIVKKMVSVHSWPIPAYFTALKDYLTTGKAAVLLIVSDSDRVALESLIQEYNGELTYYKTPEETQKGNSILEFTWNHTTLHARSFNPKITYLQAFYFNLATVEKLHNYFGEEIMMHLEFLKFQGKVIPAGLPLLEFTTETRLNEIIAIYEQQGAAIANPHTYIMEDGGSRQINPLQLEFKQLVDPYGLNNPGKMRAWVEARG
;
A
#
# COMPACT_ATOMS: atom_id res chain seq x y z
N MET A 1 1.38 -15.77 -29.35
CA MET A 1 0.30 -14.79 -29.08
C MET A 1 -1.00 -15.35 -29.64
N LYS A 2 -2.10 -15.37 -28.87
CA LYS A 2 -3.40 -15.88 -29.35
C LYS A 2 -3.92 -14.97 -30.48
N SER A 3 -4.64 -15.53 -31.46
CA SER A 3 -5.15 -14.76 -32.63
C SER A 3 -5.95 -13.50 -32.24
N ASN A 4 -6.78 -13.61 -31.17
CA ASN A 4 -7.55 -12.47 -30.66
C ASN A 4 -6.67 -11.30 -30.19
N CYS A 5 -5.50 -11.58 -29.61
CA CYS A 5 -4.57 -10.54 -29.16
C CYS A 5 -3.91 -9.82 -30.34
N GLN A 6 -3.65 -10.51 -31.46
CA GLN A 6 -3.15 -9.88 -32.68
C GLN A 6 -4.17 -8.92 -33.28
N ASN A 7 -5.47 -9.31 -33.33
CA ASN A 7 -6.54 -8.45 -33.80
C ASN A 7 -6.69 -7.20 -32.91
N LEU A 8 -6.60 -7.36 -31.59
CA LEU A 8 -6.62 -6.23 -30.65
C LEU A 8 -5.47 -5.26 -30.93
N ILE A 9 -4.24 -5.77 -31.09
CA ILE A 9 -3.05 -4.95 -31.37
C ILE A 9 -3.23 -4.19 -32.68
N GLN A 10 -3.78 -4.82 -33.70
CA GLN A 10 -4.03 -4.18 -35.00
C GLN A 10 -5.08 -3.07 -34.89
N GLU A 11 -6.18 -3.30 -34.16
CA GLU A 11 -7.25 -2.31 -33.97
C GLU A 11 -6.79 -1.10 -33.17
N LEU A 12 -5.95 -1.33 -32.13
CA LEU A 12 -5.41 -0.30 -31.26
C LEU A 12 -4.02 0.21 -31.68
N SER A 13 -3.60 -0.02 -32.93
CA SER A 13 -2.25 0.30 -33.44
C SER A 13 -1.87 1.79 -33.36
N HIS A 14 -2.85 2.66 -33.11
CA HIS A 14 -2.66 4.10 -32.90
C HIS A 14 -2.24 4.45 -31.45
N LEU A 15 -2.29 3.49 -30.52
CA LEU A 15 -1.93 3.67 -29.11
C LEU A 15 -0.48 3.26 -28.81
N GLU A 16 0.03 3.61 -27.62
CA GLU A 16 1.33 3.14 -27.14
C GLU A 16 1.22 1.67 -26.70
N ILE A 17 1.67 0.74 -27.56
CA ILE A 17 1.61 -0.70 -27.36
C ILE A 17 3.03 -1.26 -27.18
N ILE A 18 3.26 -2.05 -26.13
CA ILE A 18 4.51 -2.73 -25.83
C ILE A 18 4.30 -4.23 -26.06
N THR A 19 5.02 -4.77 -27.03
CA THR A 19 5.02 -6.20 -27.39
C THR A 19 6.35 -6.90 -27.14
N ASP A 20 7.39 -6.13 -26.75
CA ASP A 20 8.69 -6.70 -26.41
C ASP A 20 8.57 -7.66 -25.21
N PRO A 21 8.93 -8.94 -25.36
CA PRO A 21 8.72 -9.96 -24.33
C PRO A 21 9.39 -9.63 -23.00
N GLY A 22 10.57 -9.00 -23.02
CA GLY A 22 11.29 -8.62 -21.81
C GLY A 22 10.59 -7.52 -21.02
N GLN A 23 10.09 -6.49 -21.74
CA GLN A 23 9.32 -5.42 -21.10
C GLN A 23 7.95 -5.90 -20.61
N VAL A 24 7.25 -6.72 -21.40
CA VAL A 24 5.97 -7.33 -20.98
C VAL A 24 6.16 -8.17 -19.74
N ALA A 25 7.21 -9.02 -19.70
CA ALA A 25 7.53 -9.83 -18.52
C ALA A 25 7.77 -8.95 -17.29
N LYS A 26 8.60 -7.91 -17.41
CA LYS A 26 8.89 -6.96 -16.31
C LYS A 26 7.62 -6.23 -15.82
N LEU A 27 6.77 -5.79 -16.73
CA LEU A 27 5.53 -5.09 -16.40
C LEU A 27 4.42 -6.03 -15.90
N SER A 28 4.57 -7.34 -16.03
CA SER A 28 3.67 -8.35 -15.46
C SER A 28 3.92 -8.65 -13.99
N LEU A 29 4.96 -8.06 -13.39
CA LEU A 29 5.37 -8.33 -12.01
C LEU A 29 4.99 -7.16 -11.09
N ASP A 30 4.74 -7.49 -9.83
CA ASP A 30 4.85 -6.59 -8.67
C ASP A 30 5.88 -7.18 -7.68
N TYR A 31 5.86 -6.79 -6.42
CA TYR A 31 6.79 -7.30 -5.39
C TYR A 31 6.25 -8.54 -4.66
N TYR A 32 5.41 -9.36 -5.28
CA TYR A 32 4.83 -10.58 -4.70
C TYR A 32 5.87 -11.57 -4.15
N HIS A 33 7.12 -11.49 -4.64
CA HIS A 33 8.23 -12.32 -4.16
C HIS A 33 8.63 -12.07 -2.70
N PHE A 34 8.04 -11.08 -2.02
CA PHE A 34 8.14 -10.97 -0.55
C PHE A 34 7.44 -12.12 0.16
N SER A 35 6.52 -12.79 -0.53
CA SER A 35 5.86 -14.01 -0.10
C SER A 35 6.37 -15.19 -0.91
N PRO A 36 7.08 -16.18 -0.30
CA PRO A 36 7.47 -17.40 -1.01
C PRO A 36 6.28 -18.19 -1.58
N ILE A 37 5.12 -18.11 -0.93
CA ILE A 37 3.86 -18.73 -1.42
C ILE A 37 3.41 -18.07 -2.73
N LEU A 38 3.36 -16.74 -2.75
CA LEU A 38 2.97 -16.01 -3.95
C LEU A 38 4.02 -16.14 -5.06
N GLU A 39 5.30 -16.20 -4.72
CA GLU A 39 6.37 -16.43 -5.69
C GLU A 39 6.16 -17.76 -6.43
N ALA A 40 5.89 -18.85 -5.69
CA ALA A 40 5.61 -20.17 -6.28
C ALA A 40 4.36 -20.15 -7.19
N GLN A 41 3.33 -19.35 -6.84
CA GLN A 41 2.06 -19.30 -7.57
C GLN A 41 2.09 -18.37 -8.80
N LEU A 42 2.89 -17.30 -8.76
CA LEU A 42 2.81 -16.19 -9.70
C LEU A 42 4.03 -16.02 -10.63
N GLN A 43 5.15 -16.69 -10.36
CA GLN A 43 6.40 -16.51 -11.11
C GLN A 43 6.28 -16.72 -12.63
N ASP A 44 5.33 -17.55 -13.08
CA ASP A 44 5.10 -17.84 -14.51
C ASP A 44 3.95 -17.03 -15.12
N LYS A 45 3.29 -16.16 -14.35
CA LYS A 45 2.15 -15.38 -14.84
C LYS A 45 2.64 -14.17 -15.62
N ARG A 46 2.17 -14.04 -16.87
CA ARG A 46 2.57 -12.95 -17.79
C ARG A 46 1.38 -12.52 -18.64
N ALA A 47 1.35 -11.24 -18.96
CA ALA A 47 0.46 -10.71 -20.00
C ALA A 47 0.95 -11.11 -21.40
N ASP A 48 0.07 -10.92 -22.39
CA ASP A 48 0.41 -11.04 -23.81
C ASP A 48 0.95 -9.71 -24.36
N VAL A 49 0.46 -8.57 -23.83
CA VAL A 49 0.78 -7.22 -24.29
C VAL A 49 0.54 -6.18 -23.18
N VAL A 50 1.25 -5.05 -23.26
CA VAL A 50 0.99 -3.89 -22.38
C VAL A 50 0.56 -2.70 -23.22
N ILE A 51 -0.47 -1.97 -22.79
CA ILE A 51 -0.97 -0.77 -23.47
C ILE A 51 -0.99 0.38 -22.45
N ARG A 52 -0.50 1.55 -22.90
CA ARG A 52 -0.41 2.77 -22.08
C ARG A 52 -1.34 3.84 -22.62
N PRO A 53 -2.53 4.03 -22.05
CA PRO A 53 -3.41 5.13 -22.44
C PRO A 53 -2.87 6.48 -21.95
N HIS A 54 -3.06 7.53 -22.74
CA HIS A 54 -2.71 8.91 -22.43
C HIS A 54 -3.91 9.77 -21.96
N ASN A 55 -5.12 9.24 -22.08
CA ASN A 55 -6.37 9.89 -21.68
C ASN A 55 -7.50 8.86 -21.49
N SER A 56 -8.62 9.31 -20.93
CA SER A 56 -9.78 8.46 -20.65
C SER A 56 -10.45 7.90 -21.91
N GLN A 57 -10.36 8.60 -23.05
CA GLN A 57 -10.91 8.08 -24.32
C GLN A 57 -10.13 6.84 -24.79
N GLU A 58 -8.82 6.86 -24.69
CA GLU A 58 -7.99 5.68 -25.01
C GLU A 58 -8.27 4.51 -24.06
N VAL A 59 -8.59 4.78 -22.77
CA VAL A 59 -9.04 3.73 -21.83
C VAL A 59 -10.35 3.11 -22.29
N ILE A 60 -11.31 3.91 -22.80
CA ILE A 60 -12.57 3.42 -23.38
C ILE A 60 -12.30 2.52 -24.58
N ASP A 61 -11.43 2.94 -25.48
CA ASP A 61 -11.11 2.19 -26.70
C ASP A 61 -10.47 0.83 -26.36
N ILE A 62 -9.55 0.82 -25.38
CA ILE A 62 -8.93 -0.42 -24.86
C ILE A 62 -9.98 -1.32 -24.22
N ALA A 63 -10.83 -0.80 -23.34
CA ALA A 63 -11.88 -1.54 -22.66
C ALA A 63 -12.85 -2.18 -23.65
N LYS A 64 -13.35 -1.39 -24.61
CA LYS A 64 -14.24 -1.84 -25.69
C LYS A 64 -13.62 -2.96 -26.52
N THR A 65 -12.35 -2.81 -26.89
CA THR A 65 -11.63 -3.80 -27.70
C THR A 65 -11.36 -5.09 -26.92
N CYS A 66 -11.02 -4.98 -25.61
CA CYS A 66 -10.88 -6.14 -24.75
C CYS A 66 -12.19 -6.94 -24.62
N VAL A 67 -13.32 -6.25 -24.46
CA VAL A 67 -14.65 -6.89 -24.41
C VAL A 67 -14.98 -7.54 -25.74
N LYS A 68 -14.77 -6.83 -26.86
CA LYS A 68 -15.02 -7.34 -28.24
C LYS A 68 -14.31 -8.66 -28.51
N TYR A 69 -13.05 -8.78 -28.08
CA TYR A 69 -12.23 -9.98 -28.32
C TYR A 69 -12.18 -10.95 -27.12
N GLN A 70 -12.93 -10.67 -26.04
CA GLN A 70 -12.95 -11.46 -24.80
C GLN A 70 -11.54 -11.69 -24.24
N ILE A 71 -10.76 -10.61 -24.14
CA ILE A 71 -9.38 -10.62 -23.65
C ILE A 71 -9.35 -10.09 -22.22
N PRO A 72 -8.78 -10.85 -21.26
CA PRO A 72 -8.54 -10.37 -19.90
C PRO A 72 -7.73 -9.07 -19.87
N LEU A 73 -8.08 -8.17 -18.95
CA LEU A 73 -7.41 -6.91 -18.75
C LEU A 73 -7.01 -6.77 -17.27
N THR A 74 -5.74 -6.49 -17.03
CA THR A 74 -5.21 -6.22 -15.69
C THR A 74 -4.72 -4.78 -15.61
N VAL A 75 -5.31 -3.98 -14.72
CA VAL A 75 -4.89 -2.58 -14.51
C VAL A 75 -3.62 -2.54 -13.67
N ARG A 76 -2.68 -1.69 -14.07
CA ARG A 76 -1.43 -1.46 -13.38
C ARG A 76 -1.12 0.03 -13.27
N GLY A 77 -0.77 0.49 -12.06
CA GLY A 77 -0.06 1.75 -11.85
C GLY A 77 1.46 1.52 -11.89
N ALA A 78 2.20 1.98 -10.91
CA ALA A 78 3.65 1.73 -10.83
C ALA A 78 4.04 0.27 -10.49
N GLY A 79 3.08 -0.57 -10.08
CA GLY A 79 3.32 -1.97 -9.71
C GLY A 79 4.17 -2.15 -8.46
N THR A 80 4.00 -1.26 -7.49
CA THR A 80 4.73 -1.27 -6.21
C THR A 80 4.04 -2.09 -5.11
N GLY A 81 2.89 -2.71 -5.41
CA GLY A 81 2.23 -3.67 -4.53
C GLY A 81 3.02 -4.96 -4.37
N ASN A 82 2.66 -5.77 -3.41
CA ASN A 82 3.38 -7.02 -3.09
C ASN A 82 2.47 -8.22 -2.81
N TYR A 83 1.21 -8.14 -3.24
CA TYR A 83 0.24 -9.24 -3.10
C TYR A 83 -0.16 -9.85 -4.45
N GLY A 84 0.61 -9.59 -5.51
CA GLY A 84 0.25 -10.04 -6.86
C GLY A 84 -0.96 -9.30 -7.44
N GLN A 85 -1.33 -8.15 -6.91
CA GLN A 85 -2.55 -7.41 -7.26
C GLN A 85 -2.62 -7.05 -8.74
N CYS A 86 -1.51 -6.63 -9.34
CA CYS A 86 -1.42 -6.27 -10.76
C CYS A 86 -0.74 -7.35 -11.63
N VAL A 87 -0.61 -8.58 -11.12
CA VAL A 87 -0.09 -9.72 -11.89
C VAL A 87 -1.23 -10.35 -12.70
N PRO A 88 -1.08 -10.47 -14.04
CA PRO A 88 -2.14 -10.99 -14.92
C PRO A 88 -2.25 -12.52 -14.81
N LEU A 89 -3.20 -13.02 -14.02
CA LEU A 89 -3.37 -14.45 -13.77
C LEU A 89 -3.74 -15.24 -15.03
N GLN A 90 -4.45 -14.61 -15.97
CA GLN A 90 -5.00 -15.24 -17.18
C GLN A 90 -4.39 -14.70 -18.48
N GLY A 91 -3.23 -14.02 -18.39
CA GLY A 91 -2.62 -13.37 -19.57
C GLY A 91 -3.39 -12.12 -20.01
N GLY A 92 -3.52 -11.89 -21.31
CA GLY A 92 -4.25 -10.77 -21.88
C GLY A 92 -3.46 -9.46 -21.85
N VAL A 93 -4.18 -8.36 -21.61
CA VAL A 93 -3.65 -7.00 -21.64
C VAL A 93 -3.30 -6.52 -20.23
N ILE A 94 -2.11 -5.94 -20.06
CA ILE A 94 -1.88 -5.00 -18.95
C ILE A 94 -2.20 -3.59 -19.46
N LEU A 95 -3.13 -2.91 -18.79
CA LEU A 95 -3.38 -1.49 -18.95
C LEU A 95 -2.52 -0.73 -17.94
N ASP A 96 -1.45 -0.11 -18.43
CA ASP A 96 -0.49 0.66 -17.62
C ASP A 96 -0.92 2.13 -17.56
N THR A 97 -1.50 2.55 -16.43
CA THR A 97 -2.05 3.89 -16.23
C THR A 97 -0.98 4.98 -16.00
N THR A 98 0.30 4.65 -16.02
CA THR A 98 1.38 5.60 -15.67
C THR A 98 1.52 6.81 -16.59
N LYS A 99 0.77 6.84 -17.70
CA LYS A 99 0.69 8.01 -18.63
C LYS A 99 -0.52 8.91 -18.37
N LEU A 100 -1.45 8.51 -17.50
CA LEU A 100 -2.53 9.36 -17.02
C LEU A 100 -1.98 10.26 -15.90
N THR A 101 -1.36 11.39 -16.24
CA THR A 101 -0.51 12.15 -15.31
C THR A 101 -0.95 13.58 -15.05
N LYS A 102 -2.14 13.98 -15.49
CA LYS A 102 -2.64 15.33 -15.25
C LYS A 102 -3.01 15.55 -13.79
N ILE A 103 -2.56 16.68 -13.24
CA ILE A 103 -3.13 17.30 -12.06
C ILE A 103 -4.20 18.26 -12.57
N ILE A 104 -5.46 17.94 -12.33
CA ILE A 104 -6.61 18.68 -12.85
C ILE A 104 -6.85 19.95 -12.03
N SER A 105 -6.85 19.79 -10.70
CA SER A 105 -6.90 20.90 -9.75
C SER A 105 -6.20 20.55 -8.45
N ILE A 106 -5.65 21.57 -7.77
CA ILE A 106 -5.24 21.52 -6.37
C ILE A 106 -5.83 22.76 -5.69
N GLU A 107 -6.67 22.54 -4.70
CA GLU A 107 -7.36 23.57 -3.94
C GLU A 107 -7.13 23.33 -2.44
N PRO A 108 -7.37 24.34 -1.57
CA PRO A 108 -7.30 24.15 -0.13
C PRO A 108 -8.17 22.97 0.32
N GLY A 109 -7.52 21.90 0.84
CA GLY A 109 -8.19 20.73 1.39
C GLY A 109 -8.54 19.64 0.40
N THR A 110 -8.42 19.85 -0.92
CA THR A 110 -8.79 18.84 -1.93
C THR A 110 -7.94 18.94 -3.21
N ALA A 111 -7.85 17.85 -3.95
CA ALA A 111 -7.27 17.86 -5.29
C ALA A 111 -7.94 16.82 -6.18
N ARG A 112 -8.00 17.13 -7.50
CA ARG A 112 -8.42 16.18 -8.53
C ARG A 112 -7.25 15.86 -9.44
N VAL A 113 -6.98 14.58 -9.63
CA VAL A 113 -5.81 14.09 -10.37
C VAL A 113 -6.16 12.86 -11.21
N GLU A 114 -5.43 12.64 -12.29
CA GLU A 114 -5.47 11.37 -13.02
C GLU A 114 -4.76 10.25 -12.24
N ALA A 115 -5.17 8.99 -12.48
CA ALA A 115 -4.77 7.82 -11.71
C ALA A 115 -3.26 7.50 -11.75
N GLY A 116 -2.57 7.88 -12.80
CA GLY A 116 -1.13 7.65 -13.00
C GLY A 116 -0.22 8.70 -12.39
N VAL A 117 -0.76 9.74 -11.76
CA VAL A 117 0.04 10.78 -11.09
C VAL A 117 0.86 10.15 -9.97
N LYS A 118 2.18 10.38 -9.97
CA LYS A 118 3.08 9.91 -8.92
C LYS A 118 2.88 10.70 -7.64
N MET A 119 2.78 10.01 -6.51
CA MET A 119 2.45 10.60 -5.23
C MET A 119 3.46 11.66 -4.78
N ALA A 120 4.76 11.39 -4.86
CA ALA A 120 5.78 12.36 -4.46
C ALA A 120 5.81 13.60 -5.37
N PHE A 121 5.55 13.45 -6.67
CA PHE A 121 5.44 14.58 -7.58
C PHE A 121 4.24 15.46 -7.23
N PHE A 122 3.09 14.84 -6.97
CA PHE A 122 1.88 15.54 -6.55
C PHE A 122 2.06 16.24 -5.21
N ASP A 123 2.60 15.55 -4.19
CA ASP A 123 2.81 16.10 -2.85
C ASP A 123 3.67 17.37 -2.88
N LYS A 124 4.72 17.37 -3.74
CA LYS A 124 5.53 18.56 -3.97
C LYS A 124 4.72 19.75 -4.52
N GLN A 125 3.76 19.51 -5.41
CA GLN A 125 2.90 20.58 -5.95
C GLN A 125 1.90 21.07 -4.90
N ALA A 126 1.29 20.17 -4.13
CA ALA A 126 0.36 20.51 -3.06
C ALA A 126 1.07 21.32 -1.95
N ARG A 127 2.30 20.95 -1.58
CA ARG A 127 3.10 21.69 -0.58
C ARG A 127 3.43 23.12 -1.01
N ALA A 128 3.52 23.40 -2.29
CA ALA A 128 3.75 24.76 -2.79
C ALA A 128 2.61 25.73 -2.44
N ILE A 129 1.41 25.22 -2.13
CA ILE A 129 0.24 26.01 -1.70
C ILE A 129 -0.13 25.74 -0.22
N GLY A 130 0.76 25.13 0.56
CA GLY A 130 0.56 24.88 1.99
C GLY A 130 -0.27 23.64 2.33
N TRP A 131 -0.45 22.71 1.39
CA TRP A 131 -1.20 21.46 1.58
C TRP A 131 -0.34 20.24 1.28
N GLU A 132 -0.72 19.07 1.76
CA GLU A 132 -0.01 17.81 1.53
C GLU A 132 -0.94 16.60 1.46
N LEU A 133 -0.43 15.47 0.97
CA LEU A 133 -1.14 14.20 1.03
C LEU A 133 -1.42 13.79 2.49
N ARG A 134 -2.66 13.38 2.76
CA ARG A 134 -3.04 12.82 4.08
C ARG A 134 -2.29 11.52 4.36
N MET A 135 -2.18 10.66 3.36
CA MET A 135 -1.55 9.34 3.49
C MET A 135 -0.70 9.01 2.28
N ALA A 136 0.36 8.25 2.52
CA ALA A 136 1.21 7.72 1.47
C ALA A 136 1.84 6.37 1.88
N PRO A 137 2.05 5.44 0.93
CA PRO A 137 2.80 4.20 1.20
C PRO A 137 4.29 4.50 1.31
N SER A 138 5.09 3.57 1.85
CA SER A 138 6.56 3.68 1.84
C SER A 138 7.13 3.88 0.44
N THR A 139 6.46 3.35 -0.58
CA THR A 139 6.83 3.48 -2.00
C THR A 139 6.37 4.79 -2.66
N TYR A 140 5.99 5.82 -1.87
CA TYR A 140 5.36 7.06 -2.37
C TYR A 140 6.15 7.78 -3.48
N ARG A 141 7.48 7.61 -3.54
CA ARG A 141 8.32 8.21 -4.60
C ARG A 141 7.98 7.67 -5.99
N THR A 142 7.54 6.43 -6.08
CA THR A 142 7.25 5.74 -7.34
C THR A 142 5.78 5.37 -7.49
N ALA A 143 5.06 5.16 -6.39
CA ALA A 143 3.65 4.80 -6.40
C ALA A 143 2.79 5.86 -7.10
N THR A 144 1.75 5.40 -7.82
CA THR A 144 0.72 6.26 -8.40
C THR A 144 -0.48 6.37 -7.45
N ILE A 145 -1.19 7.50 -7.49
CA ILE A 145 -2.35 7.74 -6.64
C ILE A 145 -3.43 6.68 -6.89
N GLY A 146 -3.76 6.40 -8.17
CA GLY A 146 -4.73 5.37 -8.52
C GLY A 146 -4.31 3.96 -8.09
N GLY A 147 -3.00 3.64 -8.20
CA GLY A 147 -2.46 2.36 -7.71
C GLY A 147 -2.57 2.22 -6.20
N PHE A 148 -2.35 3.30 -5.45
CA PHE A 148 -2.49 3.30 -3.99
C PHE A 148 -3.95 3.13 -3.56
N ILE A 149 -4.90 3.78 -4.22
CA ILE A 149 -6.34 3.60 -3.94
C ILE A 149 -6.82 2.19 -4.32
N GLY A 150 -6.39 1.68 -5.48
CA GLY A 150 -6.81 0.36 -5.96
C GLY A 150 -6.24 -0.81 -5.17
N GLY A 151 -5.06 -0.66 -4.57
CA GLY A 151 -4.33 -1.78 -3.94
C GLY A 151 -3.85 -1.55 -2.52
N GLY A 152 -3.80 -0.32 -2.03
CA GLY A 152 -3.39 0.00 -0.66
C GLY A 152 -4.56 0.17 0.31
N SER A 153 -4.25 0.23 1.59
CA SER A 153 -5.25 0.46 2.64
C SER A 153 -4.80 1.47 3.69
N VAL A 154 -3.52 1.48 4.02
CA VAL A 154 -2.89 2.31 5.06
C VAL A 154 -1.48 2.72 4.63
N GLY A 155 -0.89 3.64 5.37
CA GLY A 155 0.48 4.11 5.17
C GLY A 155 0.85 5.23 6.12
N MET A 156 1.96 5.91 5.87
CA MET A 156 2.32 7.13 6.58
C MET A 156 1.13 8.11 6.59
N GLY A 157 0.82 8.69 7.74
CA GLY A 157 -0.34 9.56 7.93
C GLY A 157 -1.60 8.86 8.44
N SER A 158 -1.68 7.52 8.36
CA SER A 158 -2.81 6.75 8.89
C SER A 158 -3.01 6.93 10.40
N ILE A 159 -1.98 7.32 11.12
CA ILE A 159 -2.07 7.67 12.55
C ILE A 159 -3.06 8.83 12.81
N ASN A 160 -3.23 9.73 11.84
CA ASN A 160 -4.14 10.86 11.93
C ASN A 160 -5.47 10.62 11.20
N TYR A 161 -5.39 9.99 10.01
CA TYR A 161 -6.48 9.94 9.04
C TYR A 161 -7.11 8.55 8.87
N GLY A 162 -6.64 7.55 9.63
CA GLY A 162 -7.18 6.19 9.57
C GLY A 162 -6.79 5.44 8.29
N GLN A 163 -7.72 4.68 7.76
CA GLN A 163 -7.53 3.90 6.53
C GLN A 163 -8.01 4.68 5.30
N LEU A 164 -7.58 4.30 4.10
CA LEU A 164 -8.06 4.91 2.85
C LEU A 164 -9.57 4.83 2.69
N LYS A 165 -10.21 3.76 3.18
CA LYS A 165 -11.65 3.56 3.15
C LYS A 165 -12.41 4.46 4.13
N ASP A 166 -11.73 5.05 5.12
CA ASP A 166 -12.39 5.88 6.11
C ASP A 166 -12.91 7.16 5.45
N ARG A 167 -14.16 7.50 5.80
CA ARG A 167 -14.92 8.57 5.18
C ARG A 167 -14.14 9.89 5.15
N GLY A 168 -14.07 10.51 3.97
CA GLY A 168 -13.43 11.79 3.77
C GLY A 168 -11.98 11.74 3.28
N ASN A 169 -11.34 10.57 3.17
CA ASN A 169 -10.01 10.44 2.58
C ASN A 169 -10.05 10.41 1.05
N LEU A 170 -10.99 9.65 0.49
CA LEU A 170 -11.28 9.62 -0.94
C LEU A 170 -12.66 10.22 -1.17
N GLN A 171 -12.75 11.30 -1.95
CA GLN A 171 -13.97 12.07 -2.14
C GLN A 171 -14.74 11.65 -3.38
N ALA A 172 -14.01 11.36 -4.48
CA ALA A 172 -14.60 10.83 -5.70
C ALA A 172 -13.61 9.96 -6.48
N VAL A 173 -14.16 9.07 -7.29
CA VAL A 173 -13.43 8.26 -8.27
C VAL A 173 -14.18 8.29 -9.58
N GLN A 174 -13.49 8.66 -10.66
CA GLN A 174 -13.96 8.46 -12.02
C GLN A 174 -13.35 7.17 -12.56
N LEU A 175 -14.17 6.35 -13.19
CA LEU A 175 -13.73 5.09 -13.79
C LEU A 175 -14.40 4.82 -15.14
N VAL A 176 -13.76 3.94 -15.92
CA VAL A 176 -14.30 3.38 -17.17
C VAL A 176 -14.76 1.95 -16.89
N THR A 177 -15.97 1.61 -17.36
CA THR A 177 -16.55 0.26 -17.25
C THR A 177 -15.98 -0.69 -18.30
N LEU A 178 -16.06 -2.03 -18.07
CA LEU A 178 -15.74 -3.08 -19.03
C LEU A 178 -17.03 -3.73 -19.58
N GLU A 179 -17.85 -2.92 -20.22
CA GLU A 179 -19.08 -3.32 -20.92
C GLU A 179 -18.87 -3.36 -22.43
N ALA A 180 -19.83 -3.85 -23.21
CA ALA A 180 -19.77 -3.80 -24.67
C ALA A 180 -19.67 -2.37 -25.21
N GLU A 181 -20.35 -1.43 -24.56
CA GLU A 181 -20.19 0.01 -24.76
C GLU A 181 -19.74 0.63 -23.43
N PRO A 182 -18.42 0.77 -23.21
CA PRO A 182 -17.86 1.29 -21.97
C PRO A 182 -18.32 2.73 -21.68
N LYS A 183 -18.57 3.00 -20.40
CA LYS A 183 -19.03 4.31 -19.92
C LYS A 183 -18.03 4.88 -18.92
N ILE A 184 -17.95 6.20 -18.87
CA ILE A 184 -17.34 6.92 -17.77
C ILE A 184 -18.40 7.11 -16.70
N ILE A 185 -18.12 6.66 -15.47
CA ILE A 185 -18.98 6.90 -14.31
C ILE A 185 -18.16 7.53 -13.19
N GLU A 186 -18.81 8.30 -12.34
CA GLU A 186 -18.20 8.91 -11.17
C GLU A 186 -18.92 8.44 -9.91
N LEU A 187 -18.14 7.92 -8.96
CA LEU A 187 -18.57 7.53 -7.63
C LEU A 187 -18.17 8.62 -6.64
N ARG A 188 -19.06 8.97 -5.70
CA ARG A 188 -18.81 10.00 -4.68
C ARG A 188 -19.22 9.53 -3.28
N GLY A 189 -18.61 10.10 -2.26
CA GLY A 189 -18.92 9.80 -0.87
C GLY A 189 -18.71 8.31 -0.56
N ASP A 190 -19.71 7.67 0.04
CA ASP A 190 -19.62 6.27 0.47
C ASP A 190 -19.55 5.27 -0.73
N GLU A 191 -19.94 5.70 -1.93
CA GLU A 191 -19.87 4.84 -3.11
C GLU A 191 -18.43 4.52 -3.57
N VAL A 192 -17.43 5.33 -3.18
CA VAL A 192 -16.02 5.09 -3.51
C VAL A 192 -15.51 3.76 -2.95
N GLU A 193 -16.16 3.22 -1.90
CA GLU A 193 -15.81 1.92 -1.34
C GLU A 193 -16.00 0.76 -2.34
N LYS A 194 -16.85 0.93 -3.35
CA LYS A 194 -17.06 -0.05 -4.43
C LYS A 194 -15.79 -0.37 -5.21
N VAL A 195 -14.80 0.53 -5.18
CA VAL A 195 -13.53 0.41 -5.94
C VAL A 195 -12.28 0.55 -5.09
N ASN A 196 -12.40 1.06 -3.86
CA ASN A 196 -11.28 1.20 -2.94
C ASN A 196 -10.77 -0.17 -2.50
N HIS A 197 -9.46 -0.40 -2.61
CA HIS A 197 -8.82 -1.69 -2.29
C HIS A 197 -9.44 -2.89 -3.02
N ALA A 198 -9.98 -2.68 -4.22
CA ALA A 198 -10.63 -3.74 -5.02
C ALA A 198 -9.66 -4.39 -6.03
N TYR A 199 -8.36 -4.21 -5.91
CA TYR A 199 -7.30 -4.79 -6.76
C TYR A 199 -7.53 -4.56 -8.27
N GLY A 200 -8.20 -3.45 -8.63
CA GLY A 200 -8.53 -3.15 -10.01
C GLY A 200 -9.51 -4.14 -10.66
N THR A 201 -10.37 -4.80 -9.87
CA THR A 201 -11.40 -5.70 -10.41
C THR A 201 -12.69 -4.99 -10.80
N ASN A 202 -12.93 -3.78 -10.28
CA ASN A 202 -14.20 -3.06 -10.32
C ASN A 202 -14.13 -1.79 -11.19
N GLY A 203 -13.86 -1.96 -12.48
CA GLY A 203 -13.67 -0.86 -13.41
C GLY A 203 -12.24 -0.33 -13.43
N ILE A 204 -11.94 0.55 -14.38
CA ILE A 204 -10.62 1.13 -14.62
C ILE A 204 -10.61 2.57 -14.09
N ILE A 205 -9.96 2.82 -12.97
CA ILE A 205 -9.86 4.17 -12.39
C ILE A 205 -9.05 5.07 -13.31
N THR A 206 -9.63 6.20 -13.69
CA THR A 206 -8.99 7.22 -14.54
C THR A 206 -8.67 8.50 -13.80
N GLU A 207 -9.56 8.97 -12.90
CA GLU A 207 -9.36 10.16 -12.09
C GLU A 207 -9.81 9.93 -10.64
N LEU A 208 -9.24 10.72 -9.73
CA LEU A 208 -9.58 10.67 -8.30
C LEU A 208 -9.65 12.10 -7.74
N GLU A 209 -10.60 12.29 -6.83
CA GLU A 209 -10.68 13.48 -5.98
C GLU A 209 -10.31 13.06 -4.55
N ILE A 210 -9.18 13.59 -4.05
CA ILE A 210 -8.58 13.19 -2.78
C ILE A 210 -8.55 14.37 -1.81
N ALA A 211 -8.74 14.07 -0.52
CA ALA A 211 -8.60 15.06 0.53
C ALA A 211 -7.12 15.31 0.85
N LEU A 212 -6.80 16.58 1.10
CA LEU A 212 -5.48 17.05 1.51
C LEU A 212 -5.46 17.41 3.01
N ALA A 213 -4.27 17.51 3.57
CA ALA A 213 -3.99 18.02 4.90
C ALA A 213 -3.21 19.32 4.82
N PRO A 214 -3.31 20.23 5.81
CA PRO A 214 -2.37 21.33 5.95
C PRO A 214 -0.94 20.82 6.10
N CYS A 215 0.03 21.52 5.52
CA CYS A 215 1.45 21.21 5.71
C CYS A 215 1.90 21.56 7.13
N TYR A 216 2.74 20.68 7.70
CA TYR A 216 3.45 20.94 8.94
C TYR A 216 4.98 20.97 8.68
N PRO A 217 5.76 21.61 9.56
CA PRO A 217 7.22 21.57 9.52
C PRO A 217 7.71 20.21 10.04
N TRP A 218 7.65 19.19 9.18
CA TRP A 218 8.01 17.83 9.54
C TRP A 218 9.51 17.66 9.76
N ALA A 219 9.89 17.21 10.96
CA ALA A 219 11.23 16.80 11.31
C ALA A 219 11.30 15.27 11.48
N GLU A 220 12.47 14.71 11.30
CA GLU A 220 12.74 13.27 11.43
C GLU A 220 13.58 13.00 12.68
N PHE A 221 13.21 11.97 13.44
CA PHE A 221 13.89 11.58 14.67
C PHE A 221 14.11 10.07 14.71
N ILE A 222 15.24 9.64 15.32
CA ILE A 222 15.45 8.25 15.74
C ILE A 222 15.71 8.27 17.24
N VAL A 223 14.96 7.41 17.94
CA VAL A 223 15.08 7.21 19.39
C VAL A 223 15.39 5.75 19.64
N THR A 224 16.42 5.45 20.44
CA THR A 224 16.74 4.06 20.81
C THR A 224 16.33 3.77 22.25
N PHE A 225 15.93 2.52 22.51
CA PHE A 225 15.47 2.02 23.82
C PHE A 225 16.18 0.72 24.16
N ALA A 226 16.36 0.46 25.46
CA ALA A 226 17.02 -0.76 25.93
C ALA A 226 16.29 -2.04 25.49
N ASP A 227 14.96 -2.00 25.40
CA ASP A 227 14.12 -3.13 25.01
C ASP A 227 12.94 -2.70 24.13
N PHE A 228 12.35 -3.68 23.46
CA PHE A 228 11.24 -3.46 22.54
C PHE A 228 9.95 -3.03 23.23
N ILE A 229 9.64 -3.59 24.42
CA ILE A 229 8.38 -3.28 25.11
C ILE A 229 8.35 -1.84 25.58
N THR A 230 9.47 -1.34 26.10
CA THR A 230 9.61 0.09 26.46
C THR A 230 9.45 0.98 25.21
N ALA A 231 10.08 0.61 24.09
CA ALA A 231 9.91 1.32 22.81
C ALA A 231 8.44 1.32 22.32
N ALA A 232 7.75 0.19 22.43
CA ALA A 232 6.34 0.06 22.05
C ALA A 232 5.41 0.91 22.96
N LYS A 233 5.66 0.94 24.26
CA LYS A 233 4.94 1.80 25.22
C LYS A 233 5.16 3.28 24.93
N PHE A 234 6.38 3.70 24.64
CA PHE A 234 6.68 5.05 24.18
C PHE A 234 5.94 5.37 22.87
N GLY A 235 5.99 4.47 21.89
CA GLY A 235 5.30 4.64 20.61
C GLY A 235 3.79 4.83 20.77
N GLN A 236 3.15 4.07 21.68
CA GLN A 236 1.73 4.23 22.00
C GLN A 236 1.46 5.56 22.71
N ALA A 237 2.26 5.90 23.72
CA ALA A 237 2.10 7.16 24.47
C ALA A 237 2.23 8.38 23.57
N LEU A 238 3.23 8.38 22.66
CA LEU A 238 3.36 9.42 21.65
C LEU A 238 2.15 9.44 20.72
N SER A 239 1.68 8.27 20.29
CA SER A 239 0.53 8.15 19.38
C SER A 239 -0.76 8.69 20.02
N ASP A 240 -0.95 8.50 21.32
CA ASP A 240 -2.10 8.96 22.11
C ASP A 240 -1.98 10.46 22.53
N SER A 241 -0.81 11.06 22.36
CA SER A 241 -0.56 12.46 22.75
C SER A 241 -1.11 13.43 21.70
N ASP A 242 -2.37 13.84 21.82
CA ASP A 242 -3.02 14.76 20.87
C ASP A 242 -2.29 16.10 20.72
N GLY A 243 -1.58 16.57 21.75
CA GLY A 243 -0.82 17.81 21.75
C GLY A 243 0.51 17.75 20.99
N ILE A 244 0.93 16.59 20.49
CA ILE A 244 2.15 16.43 19.66
C ILE A 244 1.69 16.04 18.25
N VAL A 245 1.92 16.89 17.27
CA VAL A 245 1.55 16.64 15.87
C VAL A 245 2.58 15.69 15.25
N LYS A 246 2.13 14.48 14.91
CA LYS A 246 2.95 13.41 14.34
C LYS A 246 2.35 12.89 13.04
N LYS A 247 3.19 12.46 12.12
CA LYS A 247 2.80 11.87 10.84
C LYS A 247 3.08 10.36 10.79
N MET A 248 4.10 9.92 11.56
CA MET A 248 4.53 8.53 11.57
C MET A 248 5.23 8.19 12.89
N VAL A 249 4.92 7.01 13.41
CA VAL A 249 5.61 6.37 14.54
C VAL A 249 5.86 4.92 14.13
N SER A 250 7.11 4.50 14.01
CA SER A 250 7.51 3.16 13.58
C SER A 250 8.49 2.56 14.56
N VAL A 251 8.14 1.41 15.19
CA VAL A 251 8.90 0.77 16.27
C VAL A 251 9.48 -0.56 15.79
N HIS A 252 10.78 -0.75 15.99
CA HIS A 252 11.51 -1.92 15.52
C HIS A 252 12.23 -2.61 16.67
N SER A 253 11.93 -3.90 16.89
CA SER A 253 12.70 -4.73 17.80
C SER A 253 14.07 -5.07 17.21
N TRP A 254 15.06 -5.32 18.07
CA TRP A 254 16.29 -5.96 17.62
C TRP A 254 15.96 -7.37 17.07
N PRO A 255 16.54 -7.83 15.94
CA PRO A 255 17.67 -7.23 15.19
C PRO A 255 17.27 -6.36 13.97
N ILE A 256 16.00 -5.97 13.78
CA ILE A 256 15.58 -5.19 12.61
C ILE A 256 16.45 -3.95 12.35
N PRO A 257 16.82 -3.13 13.39
CA PRO A 257 17.68 -1.96 13.18
C PRO A 257 19.04 -2.28 12.53
N ALA A 258 19.57 -3.50 12.71
CA ALA A 258 20.83 -3.91 12.08
C ALA A 258 20.73 -4.01 10.54
N TYR A 259 19.54 -4.15 9.99
CA TYR A 259 19.32 -4.19 8.54
C TYR A 259 19.32 -2.80 7.89
N PHE A 260 19.27 -1.74 8.67
CA PHE A 260 19.22 -0.34 8.19
C PHE A 260 20.62 0.24 8.00
N THR A 261 21.39 -0.30 7.06
CA THR A 261 22.82 0.06 6.86
C THR A 261 23.08 1.54 6.71
N ALA A 262 22.18 2.30 6.07
CA ALA A 262 22.33 3.73 5.91
C ALA A 262 22.10 4.53 7.22
N LEU A 263 21.50 3.90 8.24
CA LEU A 263 21.24 4.51 9.54
C LEU A 263 22.14 3.95 10.66
N LYS A 264 23.12 3.10 10.34
CA LYS A 264 23.95 2.35 11.30
C LYS A 264 24.62 3.23 12.37
N ASP A 265 25.00 4.44 12.01
CA ASP A 265 25.70 5.38 12.93
C ASP A 265 24.75 5.98 13.99
N TYR A 266 23.45 5.82 13.81
CA TYR A 266 22.40 6.31 14.71
C TYR A 266 21.65 5.17 15.44
N LEU A 267 22.04 3.92 15.18
CA LEU A 267 21.39 2.74 15.72
C LEU A 267 22.34 1.94 16.61
N THR A 268 21.93 1.69 17.85
CA THR A 268 22.76 0.99 18.82
C THR A 268 22.50 -0.52 18.77
N THR A 269 23.57 -1.32 18.66
CA THR A 269 23.49 -2.78 18.67
C THR A 269 22.77 -3.29 19.92
N GLY A 270 21.82 -4.21 19.72
CA GLY A 270 21.02 -4.83 20.81
C GLY A 270 19.85 -3.98 21.29
N LYS A 271 19.73 -2.71 20.88
CA LYS A 271 18.61 -1.85 21.27
C LYS A 271 17.46 -1.88 20.25
N ALA A 272 16.24 -1.62 20.72
CA ALA A 272 15.11 -1.30 19.89
C ALA A 272 15.22 0.14 19.34
N ALA A 273 14.65 0.40 18.17
CA ALA A 273 14.64 1.73 17.56
C ALA A 273 13.22 2.19 17.23
N VAL A 274 12.98 3.48 17.42
CA VAL A 274 11.74 4.16 17.01
C VAL A 274 12.09 5.24 16.01
N LEU A 275 11.51 5.16 14.81
CA LEU A 275 11.65 6.14 13.74
C LEU A 275 10.39 7.00 13.72
N LEU A 276 10.56 8.33 13.75
CA LEU A 276 9.47 9.28 13.96
C LEU A 276 9.48 10.38 12.90
N ILE A 277 8.29 10.74 12.42
CA ILE A 277 8.05 12.00 11.71
C ILE A 277 7.08 12.83 12.55
N VAL A 278 7.58 13.90 13.16
CA VAL A 278 6.86 14.77 14.11
C VAL A 278 7.02 16.22 13.67
N SER A 279 6.04 17.06 13.94
CA SER A 279 6.18 18.51 13.72
C SER A 279 7.32 19.08 14.57
N ASP A 280 8.23 19.81 13.97
CA ASP A 280 9.35 20.44 14.69
C ASP A 280 8.87 21.45 15.75
N SER A 281 7.67 22.00 15.56
CA SER A 281 7.04 22.89 16.56
C SER A 281 6.78 22.19 17.90
N ASP A 282 6.66 20.86 17.90
CA ASP A 282 6.35 20.06 19.10
C ASP A 282 7.57 19.33 19.66
N ARG A 283 8.77 19.67 19.16
CA ARG A 283 10.03 19.02 19.51
C ARG A 283 10.28 18.98 21.03
N VAL A 284 10.06 20.09 21.74
CA VAL A 284 10.28 20.15 23.20
C VAL A 284 9.39 19.17 23.95
N ALA A 285 8.12 19.05 23.56
CA ALA A 285 7.18 18.09 24.14
C ALA A 285 7.60 16.64 23.82
N LEU A 286 8.05 16.38 22.60
CA LEU A 286 8.59 15.08 22.20
C LEU A 286 9.85 14.72 23.02
N GLU A 287 10.82 15.62 23.19
CA GLU A 287 12.02 15.37 23.97
C GLU A 287 11.71 15.09 25.44
N SER A 288 10.71 15.77 26.03
CA SER A 288 10.22 15.48 27.39
C SER A 288 9.65 14.06 27.50
N LEU A 289 8.85 13.65 26.50
CA LEU A 289 8.28 12.29 26.46
C LEU A 289 9.38 11.23 26.28
N ILE A 290 10.39 11.48 25.45
CA ILE A 290 11.55 10.60 25.26
C ILE A 290 12.27 10.37 26.61
N GLN A 291 12.48 11.44 27.39
CA GLN A 291 13.12 11.35 28.71
C GLN A 291 12.27 10.55 29.71
N GLU A 292 10.96 10.74 29.73
CA GLU A 292 10.03 9.98 30.59
C GLU A 292 10.14 8.45 30.40
N TYR A 293 10.36 8.03 29.14
CA TYR A 293 10.51 6.61 28.80
C TYR A 293 11.98 6.14 28.78
N ASN A 294 12.95 6.95 29.24
CA ASN A 294 14.38 6.65 29.22
C ASN A 294 14.89 6.33 27.79
N GLY A 295 14.34 6.97 26.78
CA GLY A 295 14.82 6.88 25.40
C GLY A 295 16.06 7.73 25.16
N GLU A 296 16.89 7.33 24.21
CA GLU A 296 18.05 8.08 23.75
C GLU A 296 17.80 8.63 22.34
N LEU A 297 17.71 9.95 22.18
CA LEU A 297 17.61 10.61 20.89
C LEU A 297 18.96 10.54 20.17
N THR A 298 19.04 9.73 19.11
CA THR A 298 20.30 9.48 18.38
C THR A 298 20.36 10.19 17.02
N TYR A 299 19.22 10.63 16.49
CA TYR A 299 19.14 11.31 15.20
C TYR A 299 18.04 12.37 15.23
N TYR A 300 18.38 13.52 14.65
CA TYR A 300 17.44 14.61 14.39
C TYR A 300 17.77 15.26 13.05
N LYS A 301 16.74 15.50 12.25
CA LYS A 301 16.86 16.17 10.95
C LYS A 301 15.77 17.23 10.85
N THR A 302 16.20 18.48 10.64
CA THR A 302 15.27 19.62 10.58
C THR A 302 14.32 19.55 9.38
N PRO A 303 13.21 20.31 9.38
CA PRO A 303 12.29 20.37 8.24
C PRO A 303 12.96 20.75 6.91
N GLU A 304 13.96 21.63 6.93
CA GLU A 304 14.70 22.04 5.74
C GLU A 304 15.60 20.92 5.23
N GLU A 305 16.21 20.17 6.13
CA GLU A 305 17.07 19.03 5.80
C GLU A 305 16.27 17.84 5.27
N THR A 306 15.03 17.61 5.78
CA THR A 306 14.16 16.50 5.33
C THR A 306 13.77 16.63 3.87
N GLN A 307 13.84 17.84 3.30
CA GLN A 307 13.59 18.07 1.88
C GLN A 307 14.74 17.57 0.99
N LYS A 308 15.88 17.22 1.59
CA LYS A 308 17.10 16.79 0.90
C LYS A 308 17.50 15.37 1.33
N GLY A 309 17.91 14.57 0.37
CA GLY A 309 18.42 13.23 0.63
C GLY A 309 17.34 12.18 0.92
N ASN A 310 17.74 11.12 1.62
CA ASN A 310 16.83 10.04 1.99
C ASN A 310 16.04 10.40 3.27
N SER A 311 14.77 10.04 3.27
CA SER A 311 13.90 10.12 4.44
C SER A 311 13.95 8.82 5.23
N ILE A 312 13.75 8.91 6.55
CA ILE A 312 13.58 7.71 7.40
C ILE A 312 12.34 6.88 7.00
N LEU A 313 11.42 7.45 6.24
CA LEU A 313 10.30 6.70 5.65
C LEU A 313 10.76 5.50 4.81
N GLU A 314 11.96 5.59 4.20
CA GLU A 314 12.56 4.48 3.43
C GLU A 314 12.91 3.26 4.29
N PHE A 315 12.72 3.30 5.60
CA PHE A 315 13.04 2.22 6.56
C PHE A 315 11.81 1.73 7.32
N THR A 316 10.62 2.19 6.99
CA THR A 316 9.37 1.92 7.69
C THR A 316 8.37 1.18 6.81
N TRP A 317 7.25 0.76 7.38
CA TRP A 317 6.24 -0.02 6.66
C TRP A 317 6.90 -1.21 5.94
N ASN A 318 6.53 -1.48 4.70
CA ASN A 318 7.04 -2.64 3.97
C ASN A 318 8.49 -2.48 3.46
N HIS A 319 9.07 -1.28 3.51
CA HIS A 319 10.49 -1.10 3.26
C HIS A 319 11.36 -1.73 4.37
N THR A 320 10.87 -1.85 5.61
CA THR A 320 11.52 -2.67 6.65
C THR A 320 11.76 -4.10 6.16
N THR A 321 10.75 -4.72 5.55
CA THR A 321 10.87 -6.06 4.94
C THR A 321 11.88 -6.05 3.79
N LEU A 322 11.88 -5.03 2.94
CA LEU A 322 12.82 -4.90 1.83
C LEU A 322 14.28 -4.88 2.33
N HIS A 323 14.57 -4.09 3.37
CA HIS A 323 15.90 -4.03 3.98
C HIS A 323 16.30 -5.38 4.58
N ALA A 324 15.44 -6.01 5.36
CA ALA A 324 15.72 -7.30 5.97
C ALA A 324 15.98 -8.40 4.91
N ARG A 325 15.21 -8.43 3.83
CA ARG A 325 15.38 -9.36 2.72
C ARG A 325 16.69 -9.17 1.95
N SER A 326 17.26 -7.98 1.96
CA SER A 326 18.59 -7.76 1.35
C SER A 326 19.71 -8.51 2.07
N PHE A 327 19.52 -8.87 3.34
CA PHE A 327 20.44 -9.68 4.14
C PHE A 327 20.06 -11.16 4.12
N ASN A 328 18.76 -11.46 4.26
CA ASN A 328 18.26 -12.83 4.21
C ASN A 328 16.99 -12.89 3.35
N PRO A 329 17.06 -13.39 2.10
CA PRO A 329 15.92 -13.45 1.18
C PRO A 329 14.80 -14.39 1.64
N LYS A 330 15.04 -15.25 2.65
CA LYS A 330 14.00 -16.08 3.26
C LYS A 330 13.10 -15.33 4.23
N ILE A 331 13.47 -14.10 4.63
CA ILE A 331 12.61 -13.29 5.48
C ILE A 331 11.34 -12.94 4.71
N THR A 332 10.22 -13.12 5.38
CA THR A 332 8.90 -12.68 4.98
C THR A 332 8.26 -11.91 6.13
N TYR A 333 6.97 -11.58 6.03
CA TYR A 333 6.28 -10.76 7.01
C TYR A 333 4.83 -11.18 7.16
N LEU A 334 4.22 -10.77 8.27
CA LEU A 334 2.77 -10.75 8.44
C LEU A 334 2.28 -9.29 8.37
N GLN A 335 0.96 -9.12 8.25
CA GLN A 335 0.33 -7.83 8.41
C GLN A 335 -0.71 -7.95 9.53
N ALA A 336 -0.40 -7.39 10.69
CA ALA A 336 -1.15 -7.57 11.92
C ALA A 336 -1.73 -6.26 12.43
N PHE A 337 -2.94 -6.32 12.99
CA PHE A 337 -3.57 -5.24 13.76
C PHE A 337 -3.71 -5.71 15.20
N TYR A 338 -3.07 -4.98 16.12
CA TYR A 338 -3.09 -5.29 17.54
C TYR A 338 -3.99 -4.27 18.24
N PHE A 339 -5.17 -4.61 18.62
CA PHE A 339 -6.12 -3.65 19.22
C PHE A 339 -5.67 -3.06 20.58
N ASN A 340 -4.57 -3.56 21.14
CA ASN A 340 -3.91 -3.05 22.34
C ASN A 340 -2.47 -3.56 22.47
N LEU A 341 -1.65 -2.88 23.30
CA LEU A 341 -0.27 -3.27 23.56
C LEU A 341 -0.11 -4.59 24.32
N ALA A 342 -1.09 -5.00 25.14
CA ALA A 342 -1.01 -6.27 25.85
C ALA A 342 -0.95 -7.46 24.89
N THR A 343 -1.64 -7.39 23.76
CA THR A 343 -1.54 -8.39 22.69
C THR A 343 -0.14 -8.40 22.06
N VAL A 344 0.46 -7.22 21.81
CA VAL A 344 1.84 -7.10 21.32
C VAL A 344 2.84 -7.76 22.27
N GLU A 345 2.73 -7.46 23.57
CA GLU A 345 3.61 -8.00 24.61
C GLU A 345 3.49 -9.52 24.73
N LYS A 346 2.26 -10.06 24.70
CA LYS A 346 2.03 -11.51 24.72
C LYS A 346 2.68 -12.22 23.53
N LEU A 347 2.49 -11.68 22.32
CA LEU A 347 3.04 -12.28 21.12
C LEU A 347 4.56 -12.17 21.07
N HIS A 348 5.13 -11.03 21.48
CA HIS A 348 6.57 -10.86 21.60
C HIS A 348 7.19 -11.87 22.56
N ASN A 349 6.60 -12.06 23.74
CA ASN A 349 7.08 -13.01 24.73
C ASN A 349 6.89 -14.48 24.31
N TYR A 350 5.82 -14.77 23.55
CA TYR A 350 5.53 -16.13 23.06
C TYR A 350 6.51 -16.58 21.99
N PHE A 351 6.78 -15.72 21.00
CA PHE A 351 7.61 -16.08 19.85
C PHE A 351 9.10 -15.80 20.06
N GLY A 352 9.47 -14.89 20.98
CA GLY A 352 10.86 -14.52 21.23
C GLY A 352 11.58 -14.12 19.95
N GLU A 353 12.68 -14.82 19.65
CA GLU A 353 13.53 -14.53 18.47
C GLU A 353 12.94 -15.04 17.13
N GLU A 354 11.92 -15.89 17.16
CA GLU A 354 11.29 -16.41 15.93
C GLU A 354 10.63 -15.30 15.13
N ILE A 355 10.11 -14.27 15.81
CA ILE A 355 9.45 -13.14 15.18
C ILE A 355 10.08 -11.83 15.61
N MET A 356 10.63 -11.11 14.66
CA MET A 356 11.15 -9.76 14.84
C MET A 356 9.97 -8.77 14.77
N MET A 357 9.68 -8.11 15.88
CA MET A 357 8.52 -7.22 15.99
C MET A 357 8.78 -5.89 15.30
N HIS A 358 7.85 -5.50 14.44
CA HIS A 358 7.79 -4.21 13.79
C HIS A 358 6.38 -3.64 13.96
N LEU A 359 6.27 -2.47 14.57
CA LEU A 359 4.99 -1.78 14.77
C LEU A 359 4.94 -0.48 14.00
N GLU A 360 3.76 -0.22 13.49
CA GLU A 360 3.29 1.07 13.00
C GLU A 360 2.04 1.44 13.80
N PHE A 361 1.62 2.71 13.76
CA PHE A 361 0.43 3.15 14.47
C PHE A 361 -0.56 3.77 13.49
N LEU A 362 -1.82 3.41 13.63
CA LEU A 362 -2.89 3.94 12.80
C LEU A 362 -4.17 4.20 13.61
N LYS A 363 -4.96 5.14 13.15
CA LYS A 363 -6.28 5.41 13.72
C LYS A 363 -7.28 4.37 13.21
N PHE A 364 -7.98 3.72 14.13
CA PHE A 364 -9.03 2.74 13.86
C PHE A 364 -10.23 3.02 14.78
N GLN A 365 -11.40 3.30 14.19
CA GLN A 365 -12.62 3.63 14.94
C GLN A 365 -12.43 4.72 16.00
N GLY A 366 -11.70 5.78 15.65
CA GLY A 366 -11.45 6.93 16.50
C GLY A 366 -10.33 6.78 17.54
N LYS A 367 -9.69 5.62 17.65
CA LYS A 367 -8.55 5.37 18.55
C LYS A 367 -7.30 5.03 17.75
N VAL A 368 -6.13 5.40 18.26
CA VAL A 368 -4.88 4.92 17.68
C VAL A 368 -4.55 3.54 18.23
N ILE A 369 -4.34 2.60 17.33
CA ILE A 369 -3.96 1.22 17.67
C ILE A 369 -2.59 0.89 17.07
N PRO A 370 -1.81 0.00 17.71
CA PRO A 370 -0.65 -0.58 17.08
C PRO A 370 -1.09 -1.53 15.95
N ALA A 371 -0.43 -1.42 14.83
CA ALA A 371 -0.47 -2.36 13.72
C ALA A 371 0.97 -2.71 13.38
N GLY A 372 1.24 -3.63 12.49
CA GLY A 372 2.64 -3.90 12.17
C GLY A 372 2.83 -4.91 11.07
N LEU A 373 4.08 -4.95 10.66
CA LEU A 373 4.57 -5.91 9.69
C LEU A 373 5.71 -6.73 10.35
N PRO A 374 5.40 -7.57 11.38
CA PRO A 374 6.41 -8.39 12.03
C PRO A 374 7.07 -9.30 11.00
N LEU A 375 8.40 -9.44 11.13
CA LEU A 375 9.24 -10.19 10.22
C LEU A 375 9.56 -11.57 10.80
N LEU A 376 9.61 -12.56 9.92
CA LEU A 376 9.98 -13.94 10.26
C LEU A 376 10.73 -14.60 9.11
N GLU A 377 11.55 -15.60 9.42
CA GLU A 377 12.14 -16.45 8.38
C GLU A 377 11.10 -17.49 7.93
N PHE A 378 10.81 -17.53 6.64
CA PHE A 378 9.93 -18.54 6.08
C PHE A 378 10.57 -19.91 6.10
N THR A 379 9.94 -20.87 6.72
CA THR A 379 10.35 -22.27 6.76
C THR A 379 9.42 -23.17 5.94
N THR A 380 8.14 -23.18 6.31
CA THR A 380 7.08 -23.93 5.62
C THR A 380 5.77 -23.16 5.66
N GLU A 381 4.89 -23.42 4.69
CA GLU A 381 3.53 -22.86 4.69
C GLU A 381 2.73 -23.31 5.93
N THR A 382 2.93 -24.55 6.39
CA THR A 382 2.30 -25.06 7.61
C THR A 382 2.69 -24.22 8.82
N ARG A 383 4.00 -23.93 9.02
CA ARG A 383 4.45 -23.10 10.16
C ARG A 383 3.92 -21.68 10.06
N LEU A 384 3.91 -21.09 8.87
CA LEU A 384 3.35 -19.77 8.67
C LEU A 384 1.85 -19.71 9.06
N ASN A 385 1.06 -20.72 8.66
CA ASN A 385 -0.36 -20.80 9.00
C ASN A 385 -0.58 -21.04 10.51
N GLU A 386 0.29 -21.80 11.17
CA GLU A 386 0.29 -21.95 12.64
C GLU A 386 0.55 -20.61 13.35
N ILE A 387 1.53 -19.84 12.88
CA ILE A 387 1.85 -18.52 13.41
C ILE A 387 0.63 -17.59 13.26
N ILE A 388 0.02 -17.54 12.07
CA ILE A 388 -1.19 -16.74 11.80
C ILE A 388 -2.30 -17.14 12.79
N ALA A 389 -2.55 -18.44 12.96
CA ALA A 389 -3.58 -18.92 13.88
C ALA A 389 -3.32 -18.52 15.36
N ILE A 390 -2.04 -18.56 15.79
CA ILE A 390 -1.65 -18.12 17.14
C ILE A 390 -1.88 -16.60 17.29
N TYR A 391 -1.51 -15.78 16.31
CA TYR A 391 -1.79 -14.35 16.35
C TYR A 391 -3.28 -14.06 16.56
N GLU A 392 -4.13 -14.75 15.79
CA GLU A 392 -5.59 -14.60 15.90
C GLU A 392 -6.14 -15.09 17.23
N GLN A 393 -5.67 -16.21 17.75
CA GLN A 393 -6.04 -16.73 19.08
C GLN A 393 -5.64 -15.77 20.21
N GLN A 394 -4.55 -15.01 20.03
CA GLN A 394 -4.11 -14.00 21.00
C GLN A 394 -4.81 -12.65 20.81
N GLY A 395 -5.75 -12.54 19.87
CA GLY A 395 -6.58 -11.35 19.67
C GLY A 395 -6.02 -10.31 18.69
N ALA A 396 -5.02 -10.65 17.88
CA ALA A 396 -4.63 -9.86 16.74
C ALA A 396 -5.48 -10.20 15.51
N ALA A 397 -5.73 -9.24 14.63
CA ALA A 397 -6.32 -9.50 13.32
C ALA A 397 -5.22 -9.52 12.26
N ILE A 398 -5.24 -10.54 11.39
CA ILE A 398 -4.27 -10.69 10.30
C ILE A 398 -4.92 -10.37 8.96
N ALA A 399 -4.35 -9.39 8.24
CA ALA A 399 -4.55 -9.23 6.81
C ALA A 399 -3.47 -10.06 6.11
N ASN A 400 -3.84 -11.22 5.56
CA ASN A 400 -2.86 -12.18 5.05
C ASN A 400 -2.13 -11.63 3.79
N PRO A 401 -0.81 -11.36 3.84
CA PRO A 401 -0.06 -10.85 2.70
C PRO A 401 0.41 -11.96 1.74
N HIS A 402 0.06 -13.22 2.00
CA HIS A 402 0.50 -14.39 1.25
C HIS A 402 -0.57 -14.92 0.29
N THR A 403 -1.51 -14.07 -0.09
CA THR A 403 -2.58 -14.40 -1.04
C THR A 403 -2.81 -13.25 -2.01
N TYR A 404 -3.15 -13.59 -3.25
CA TYR A 404 -3.61 -12.63 -4.25
C TYR A 404 -5.14 -12.52 -4.30
N ILE A 405 -5.84 -13.30 -3.48
CA ILE A 405 -7.31 -13.25 -3.37
C ILE A 405 -7.69 -12.10 -2.44
N MET A 406 -8.49 -11.19 -2.94
CA MET A 406 -8.85 -9.94 -2.26
C MET A 406 -9.56 -10.20 -0.91
N GLU A 407 -10.47 -11.15 -0.86
CA GLU A 407 -11.22 -11.49 0.33
C GLU A 407 -10.35 -12.14 1.42
N ASP A 408 -9.32 -12.89 1.02
CA ASP A 408 -8.42 -13.58 1.95
C ASP A 408 -7.35 -12.66 2.53
N GLY A 409 -6.93 -11.67 1.75
CA GLY A 409 -5.91 -10.71 2.15
C GLY A 409 -6.41 -9.62 3.11
N GLY A 410 -7.73 -9.38 3.13
CA GLY A 410 -8.35 -8.28 3.88
C GLY A 410 -9.14 -8.74 5.11
N SER A 411 -10.41 -8.36 5.13
CA SER A 411 -11.33 -8.69 6.23
C SER A 411 -11.76 -10.16 6.29
N ARG A 412 -11.36 -10.97 5.34
CA ARG A 412 -11.79 -12.35 5.11
C ARG A 412 -13.30 -12.49 4.89
N GLN A 413 -13.92 -11.41 4.47
CA GLN A 413 -15.36 -11.34 4.17
C GLN A 413 -15.56 -10.83 2.76
N ILE A 414 -16.57 -11.36 2.10
CA ILE A 414 -17.04 -10.85 0.82
C ILE A 414 -17.66 -9.47 1.08
N ASN A 415 -17.20 -8.45 0.36
CA ASN A 415 -17.86 -7.16 0.35
C ASN A 415 -19.00 -7.18 -0.71
N PRO A 416 -20.28 -7.26 -0.30
CA PRO A 416 -21.40 -7.36 -1.24
C PRO A 416 -21.48 -6.13 -2.17
N LEU A 417 -21.15 -4.94 -1.68
CA LEU A 417 -21.13 -3.72 -2.52
C LEU A 417 -20.12 -3.82 -3.66
N GLN A 418 -18.95 -4.41 -3.40
CA GLN A 418 -17.94 -4.61 -4.43
C GLN A 418 -18.35 -5.69 -5.43
N LEU A 419 -18.97 -6.78 -4.97
CA LEU A 419 -19.45 -7.85 -5.85
C LEU A 419 -20.61 -7.39 -6.76
N GLU A 420 -21.61 -6.73 -6.21
CA GLU A 420 -22.74 -6.16 -6.98
C GLU A 420 -22.23 -5.14 -8.00
N PHE A 421 -21.28 -4.29 -7.60
CA PHE A 421 -20.72 -3.30 -8.50
C PHE A 421 -19.87 -3.95 -9.61
N LYS A 422 -19.12 -5.01 -9.31
CA LYS A 422 -18.42 -5.82 -10.31
C LYS A 422 -19.37 -6.36 -11.37
N GLN A 423 -20.52 -6.90 -10.96
CA GLN A 423 -21.54 -7.42 -11.87
C GLN A 423 -22.07 -6.35 -12.84
N LEU A 424 -22.17 -5.11 -12.35
CA LEU A 424 -22.64 -3.98 -13.13
C LEU A 424 -21.60 -3.48 -14.12
N VAL A 425 -20.34 -3.27 -13.68
CA VAL A 425 -19.32 -2.57 -14.48
C VAL A 425 -18.41 -3.48 -15.29
N ASP A 426 -18.44 -4.80 -15.04
CA ASP A 426 -17.67 -5.81 -15.78
C ASP A 426 -18.46 -7.12 -15.87
N PRO A 427 -19.59 -7.12 -16.60
CA PRO A 427 -20.47 -8.29 -16.70
C PRO A 427 -19.81 -9.50 -17.34
N TYR A 428 -18.70 -9.32 -18.04
CA TYR A 428 -17.95 -10.40 -18.69
C TYR A 428 -16.86 -11.00 -17.79
N GLY A 429 -16.49 -10.33 -16.67
CA GLY A 429 -15.45 -10.77 -15.74
C GLY A 429 -14.05 -10.68 -16.32
N LEU A 430 -13.79 -9.71 -17.18
CA LEU A 430 -12.51 -9.54 -17.86
C LEU A 430 -11.52 -8.67 -17.07
N ASN A 431 -12.01 -7.85 -16.12
CA ASN A 431 -11.18 -6.93 -15.35
C ASN A 431 -10.49 -7.66 -14.18
N ASN A 432 -9.19 -7.83 -14.28
CA ASN A 432 -8.29 -8.51 -13.35
C ASN A 432 -8.86 -9.85 -12.83
N PRO A 433 -9.19 -10.81 -13.72
CA PRO A 433 -9.89 -12.02 -13.36
C PRO A 433 -9.08 -12.91 -12.41
N GLY A 434 -9.79 -13.59 -11.49
CA GLY A 434 -9.21 -14.51 -10.51
C GLY A 434 -8.76 -13.86 -9.20
N LYS A 435 -8.95 -12.55 -9.00
CA LYS A 435 -8.61 -11.83 -7.75
C LYS A 435 -9.77 -11.73 -6.76
N MET A 436 -11.01 -11.84 -7.24
CA MET A 436 -12.23 -11.79 -6.44
C MET A 436 -12.86 -13.18 -6.39
N ARG A 437 -12.77 -13.87 -5.25
CA ARG A 437 -13.34 -15.23 -5.06
C ARG A 437 -14.84 -15.23 -5.23
N ALA A 438 -15.53 -14.30 -4.61
CA ALA A 438 -16.97 -14.17 -4.68
C ALA A 438 -17.50 -14.11 -6.12
N TRP A 439 -16.77 -13.44 -7.02
CA TRP A 439 -17.11 -13.40 -8.44
C TRP A 439 -16.96 -14.76 -9.13
N VAL A 440 -15.92 -15.52 -8.79
CA VAL A 440 -15.68 -16.84 -9.36
C VAL A 440 -16.76 -17.80 -8.89
N GLU A 441 -17.08 -17.81 -7.60
CA GLU A 441 -18.10 -18.68 -6.99
C GLU A 441 -19.52 -18.36 -7.49
N ALA A 442 -19.84 -17.11 -7.76
CA ALA A 442 -21.16 -16.70 -8.28
C ALA A 442 -21.43 -17.15 -9.73
N ARG A 443 -20.42 -17.64 -10.45
CA ARG A 443 -20.50 -18.07 -11.87
C ARG A 443 -20.20 -19.55 -12.10
N GLY A 444 -19.71 -20.26 -11.10
CA GLY A 444 -19.51 -21.72 -11.14
C GLY A 444 -20.72 -22.46 -10.68
#